data_6c03d49c0fb859e64cb08100b93b9554
#
_entry.id   6c03d49c0fb859e64cb08100b93b9554
#
_cell.length_a   1.000
_cell.length_b   1.000
_cell.length_c   1.000
_cell.angle_alpha   90.00
_cell.angle_beta   90.00
_cell.angle_gamma   90.00
#
_symmetry.space_group_name_H-M   'P 1'
#
loop_
_entity.id
_entity.type
_entity.pdbx_description
1 polymer ?
#
loop_
_entity_poly.entity_id
_entity_poly.type
_entity_poly.pdbx_seq_one_letter_code
_entity_poly.pdbx_strand_id
1 'polypeptide(L)'
;VLESACQSDKVWRSYAGAGAAGGAGFGLALGLGAQFTSGFHWFAEKTNLVEKLNWCDLVIVAEGCLDSQSLSGKASGEILKLARAAGKIVVALPACSQLNSEQEKLFSAVITTSSIDNIATLDSVSQAAQRFPEFF
;
A
#
# COMPACT_ATOMS: atom_id res chain seq x y z
N VAL A 1 -15.63 27.22 -13.01
CA VAL A 1 -16.56 28.13 -12.31
C VAL A 1 -16.05 28.43 -10.91
N LEU A 2 -15.82 27.40 -10.02
CA LEU A 2 -15.34 27.65 -8.65
C LEU A 2 -13.90 28.18 -8.62
N GLU A 3 -13.00 27.65 -9.44
CA GLU A 3 -11.60 28.11 -9.53
C GLU A 3 -11.52 29.57 -9.96
N SER A 4 -12.37 29.98 -10.90
CA SER A 4 -12.45 31.37 -11.35
C SER A 4 -13.00 32.31 -10.27
N ALA A 5 -13.94 31.82 -9.46
CA ALA A 5 -14.51 32.61 -8.35
C ALA A 5 -13.51 32.85 -7.21
N CYS A 6 -12.55 31.92 -7.00
CA CYS A 6 -11.54 32.03 -5.96
C CYS A 6 -10.23 32.68 -6.42
N GLN A 7 -10.15 33.19 -7.66
CA GLN A 7 -8.96 33.83 -8.23
C GLN A 7 -7.68 32.99 -8.08
N SER A 8 -7.81 31.65 -8.24
CA SER A 8 -6.70 30.73 -8.10
C SER A 8 -5.98 30.55 -9.44
N ASP A 9 -4.68 30.80 -9.46
CA ASP A 9 -3.82 30.54 -10.63
C ASP A 9 -3.53 29.05 -10.82
N LYS A 10 -3.88 28.20 -9.85
CA LYS A 10 -3.65 26.76 -9.88
C LYS A 10 -4.87 26.01 -10.41
N VAL A 11 -4.65 25.07 -11.33
CA VAL A 11 -5.70 24.20 -11.87
C VAL A 11 -5.86 22.97 -10.95
N TRP A 12 -6.54 23.17 -9.83
CA TRP A 12 -6.69 22.14 -8.79
C TRP A 12 -7.47 20.91 -9.25
N ARG A 13 -8.41 21.06 -10.24
CA ARG A 13 -9.19 19.93 -10.77
C ARG A 13 -8.34 18.84 -11.42
N SER A 14 -7.15 19.19 -11.90
CA SER A 14 -6.21 18.26 -12.56
C SER A 14 -5.22 17.65 -11.59
N TYR A 15 -5.28 17.99 -10.31
CA TYR A 15 -4.40 17.45 -9.30
C TYR A 15 -4.77 16.02 -8.95
N ALA A 16 -3.78 15.14 -8.82
CA ALA A 16 -3.98 13.78 -8.35
C ALA A 16 -4.62 13.80 -6.96
N GLY A 17 -5.77 13.14 -6.79
CA GLY A 17 -6.52 13.11 -5.53
C GLY A 17 -7.60 14.20 -5.41
N ALA A 18 -7.70 15.15 -6.33
CA ALA A 18 -8.73 16.22 -6.27
C ALA A 18 -10.15 15.65 -6.24
N GLY A 19 -10.41 14.54 -6.95
CA GLY A 19 -11.71 13.86 -6.96
C GLY A 19 -11.99 12.97 -5.76
N ALA A 20 -11.02 12.74 -4.88
CA ALA A 20 -11.20 11.86 -3.72
C ALA A 20 -12.33 12.37 -2.80
N ALA A 21 -13.07 11.43 -2.20
CA ALA A 21 -14.21 11.71 -1.33
C ALA A 21 -15.23 12.69 -1.96
N GLY A 22 -15.59 12.45 -3.23
CA GLY A 22 -16.55 13.29 -3.94
C GLY A 22 -16.09 14.72 -4.22
N GLY A 23 -14.76 14.95 -4.30
CA GLY A 23 -14.18 16.26 -4.54
C GLY A 23 -13.89 17.08 -3.28
N ALA A 24 -13.96 16.48 -2.09
CA ALA A 24 -13.62 17.16 -0.83
C ALA A 24 -12.19 17.71 -0.85
N GLY A 25 -11.23 16.94 -1.39
CA GLY A 25 -9.86 17.42 -1.56
C GLY A 25 -9.77 18.69 -2.39
N PHE A 26 -10.48 18.72 -3.52
CA PHE A 26 -10.57 19.91 -4.36
C PHE A 26 -11.14 21.11 -3.59
N GLY A 27 -12.26 20.92 -2.87
CA GLY A 27 -12.91 21.97 -2.09
C GLY A 27 -12.03 22.53 -0.98
N LEU A 28 -11.30 21.66 -0.26
CA LEU A 28 -10.36 22.06 0.79
C LEU A 28 -9.14 22.81 0.24
N ALA A 29 -8.60 22.37 -0.87
CA ALA A 29 -7.47 23.04 -1.51
C ALA A 29 -7.87 24.44 -2.00
N LEU A 30 -9.04 24.56 -2.64
CA LEU A 30 -9.52 25.79 -3.21
C LEU A 30 -9.97 26.80 -2.13
N GLY A 31 -10.74 26.32 -1.14
CA GLY A 31 -11.36 27.20 -0.14
C GLY A 31 -10.47 27.50 1.07
N LEU A 32 -9.59 26.58 1.46
CA LEU A 32 -8.77 26.70 2.68
C LEU A 32 -7.26 26.65 2.40
N GLY A 33 -6.84 26.58 1.13
CA GLY A 33 -5.43 26.47 0.79
C GLY A 33 -4.78 25.15 1.23
N ALA A 34 -5.57 24.08 1.44
CA ALA A 34 -5.03 22.77 1.82
C ALA A 34 -4.09 22.23 0.73
N GLN A 35 -3.05 21.53 1.16
CA GLN A 35 -2.08 20.92 0.25
C GLN A 35 -2.35 19.44 0.11
N PHE A 36 -2.21 18.94 -1.12
CA PHE A 36 -2.24 17.50 -1.37
C PHE A 36 -0.88 16.88 -1.04
N THR A 37 -0.91 15.76 -0.34
CA THR A 37 0.26 14.92 -0.13
C THR A 37 -0.10 13.45 -0.35
N SER A 38 0.89 12.63 -0.72
CA SER A 38 0.70 11.19 -0.77
C SER A 38 0.44 10.66 0.63
N GLY A 39 -0.68 9.94 0.81
CA GLY A 39 -1.02 9.32 2.09
C GLY A 39 0.06 8.34 2.56
N PHE A 40 0.68 7.60 1.62
CA PHE A 40 1.77 6.71 1.95
C PHE A 40 3.01 7.47 2.44
N HIS A 41 3.44 8.53 1.75
CA HIS A 41 4.60 9.32 2.17
C HIS A 41 4.39 9.95 3.54
N TRP A 42 3.21 10.52 3.78
CA TRP A 42 2.85 11.07 5.08
C TRP A 42 2.90 10.00 6.18
N PHE A 43 2.32 8.82 5.92
CA PHE A 43 2.36 7.71 6.86
C PHE A 43 3.80 7.23 7.11
N ALA A 44 4.58 7.04 6.06
CA ALA A 44 5.96 6.58 6.15
C ALA A 44 6.83 7.54 6.99
N GLU A 45 6.65 8.85 6.78
CA GLU A 45 7.32 9.87 7.58
C GLU A 45 6.90 9.81 9.05
N LYS A 46 5.59 9.81 9.33
CA LYS A 46 5.07 9.82 10.71
C LYS A 46 5.39 8.56 11.50
N THR A 47 5.62 7.46 10.83
CA THR A 47 5.96 6.18 11.47
C THR A 47 7.46 5.86 11.46
N ASN A 48 8.31 6.72 10.90
CA ASN A 48 9.74 6.45 10.67
C ASN A 48 9.94 5.11 9.92
N LEU A 49 9.11 4.86 8.90
CA LEU A 49 9.06 3.57 8.19
C LEU A 49 10.43 3.17 7.62
N VAL A 50 11.17 4.10 7.03
CA VAL A 50 12.47 3.83 6.43
C VAL A 50 13.48 3.34 7.49
N GLU A 51 13.49 3.94 8.66
CA GLU A 51 14.35 3.52 9.77
C GLU A 51 13.98 2.10 10.22
N LYS A 52 12.68 1.80 10.36
CA LYS A 52 12.20 0.46 10.72
C LYS A 52 12.55 -0.58 9.66
N LEU A 53 12.45 -0.24 8.37
CA LEU A 53 12.88 -1.12 7.29
C LEU A 53 14.37 -1.39 7.33
N ASN A 54 15.20 -0.42 7.68
CA ASN A 54 16.63 -0.63 7.83
C ASN A 54 16.97 -1.55 9.01
N TRP A 55 16.19 -1.45 10.09
CA TRP A 55 16.39 -2.22 11.31
C TRP A 55 15.91 -3.67 11.21
N CYS A 56 14.80 -3.94 10.49
CA CYS A 56 14.22 -5.29 10.41
C CYS A 56 14.95 -6.17 9.39
N ASP A 57 14.85 -7.49 9.55
CA ASP A 57 15.37 -8.49 8.61
C ASP A 57 14.27 -8.98 7.66
N LEU A 58 13.03 -8.98 8.12
CA LEU A 58 11.85 -9.47 7.42
C LEU A 58 10.74 -8.41 7.43
N VAL A 59 10.11 -8.24 6.29
CA VAL A 59 8.89 -7.42 6.13
C VAL A 59 7.72 -8.33 5.76
N ILE A 60 6.65 -8.23 6.50
CA ILE A 60 5.41 -8.96 6.21
C ILE A 60 4.36 -7.94 5.75
N VAL A 61 3.78 -8.16 4.57
CA VAL A 61 2.62 -7.42 4.07
C VAL A 61 1.40 -8.31 4.05
N ALA A 62 0.30 -7.83 4.61
CA ALA A 62 -0.96 -8.55 4.67
C ALA A 62 -2.08 -7.73 4.01
N GLU A 63 -2.87 -8.38 3.18
CA GLU A 63 -4.04 -7.82 2.51
C GLU A 63 -5.17 -8.84 2.41
N GLY A 64 -6.41 -8.35 2.22
CA GLY A 64 -7.53 -9.23 1.90
C GLY A 64 -7.30 -9.94 0.57
N CYS A 65 -7.04 -9.21 -0.49
CA CYS A 65 -6.66 -9.77 -1.78
C CYS A 65 -5.48 -8.99 -2.37
N LEU A 66 -4.44 -9.70 -2.74
CA LEU A 66 -3.25 -9.15 -3.38
C LEU A 66 -3.46 -9.16 -4.91
N ASP A 67 -3.55 -8.00 -5.51
CA ASP A 67 -3.81 -7.80 -6.93
C ASP A 67 -2.81 -6.82 -7.58
N SER A 68 -2.94 -6.57 -8.87
CA SER A 68 -2.08 -5.62 -9.58
C SER A 68 -2.19 -4.18 -9.05
N GLN A 69 -3.34 -3.80 -8.48
CA GLN A 69 -3.52 -2.49 -7.86
C GLN A 69 -2.76 -2.38 -6.53
N SER A 70 -2.62 -3.52 -5.82
CA SER A 70 -1.80 -3.58 -4.59
C SER A 70 -0.34 -3.21 -4.87
N LEU A 71 0.16 -3.47 -6.08
CA LEU A 71 1.51 -3.09 -6.53
C LEU A 71 1.59 -1.63 -7.03
N SER A 72 0.46 -0.97 -7.25
CA SER A 72 0.37 0.35 -7.89
C SER A 72 -0.11 1.42 -6.93
N GLY A 73 0.79 1.93 -6.07
CA GLY A 73 0.51 3.09 -5.21
C GLY A 73 -0.25 2.81 -3.91
N LYS A 74 -0.68 1.57 -3.64
CA LYS A 74 -1.16 1.18 -2.31
C LYS A 74 0.02 0.96 -1.35
N ALA A 75 -0.27 0.98 -0.05
CA ALA A 75 0.76 0.89 0.99
C ALA A 75 1.63 -0.37 0.85
N SER A 76 1.05 -1.53 0.57
CA SER A 76 1.76 -2.80 0.36
C SER A 76 2.76 -2.74 -0.78
N GLY A 77 2.39 -2.17 -1.94
CA GLY A 77 3.29 -2.03 -3.07
C GLY A 77 4.42 -1.03 -2.80
N GLU A 78 4.14 0.08 -2.12
CA GLU A 78 5.16 1.06 -1.77
C GLU A 78 6.12 0.52 -0.70
N ILE A 79 5.61 -0.22 0.30
CA ILE A 79 6.44 -0.92 1.30
C ILE A 79 7.32 -1.97 0.60
N LEU A 80 6.76 -2.76 -0.31
CA LEU A 80 7.52 -3.75 -1.10
C LEU A 80 8.69 -3.09 -1.83
N LYS A 81 8.46 -1.97 -2.52
CA LYS A 81 9.51 -1.24 -3.26
C LYS A 81 10.63 -0.77 -2.32
N LEU A 82 10.26 -0.15 -1.20
CA LEU A 82 11.23 0.34 -0.21
C LEU A 82 12.02 -0.79 0.44
N ALA A 83 11.35 -1.86 0.85
CA ALA A 83 11.98 -3.01 1.49
C ALA A 83 12.94 -3.72 0.55
N ARG A 84 12.56 -3.92 -0.72
CA ARG A 84 13.46 -4.49 -1.73
C ARG A 84 14.66 -3.62 -2.01
N ALA A 85 14.47 -2.30 -2.11
CA ALA A 85 15.58 -1.37 -2.26
C ALA A 85 16.55 -1.41 -1.08
N ALA A 86 16.06 -1.73 0.11
CA ALA A 86 16.85 -1.95 1.32
C ALA A 86 17.40 -3.40 1.44
N GLY A 87 17.20 -4.26 0.43
CA GLY A 87 17.68 -5.64 0.43
C GLY A 87 16.98 -6.57 1.43
N LYS A 88 15.73 -6.24 1.82
CA LYS A 88 15.00 -7.01 2.83
C LYS A 88 14.20 -8.14 2.22
N ILE A 89 14.01 -9.20 3.00
CA ILE A 89 13.07 -10.28 2.68
C ILE A 89 11.65 -9.73 2.84
N VAL A 90 10.81 -9.92 1.82
CA VAL A 90 9.40 -9.47 1.87
C VAL A 90 8.48 -10.65 1.62
N VAL A 91 7.67 -10.98 2.60
CA VAL A 91 6.66 -12.04 2.52
C VAL A 91 5.27 -11.42 2.49
N ALA A 92 4.46 -11.82 1.54
CA ALA A 92 3.05 -11.44 1.49
C ALA A 92 2.17 -12.52 2.12
N LEU A 93 1.24 -12.10 2.97
CA LEU A 93 0.21 -12.93 3.61
C LEU A 93 -1.20 -12.44 3.24
N PRO A 94 -1.62 -12.56 1.99
CA PRO A 94 -2.98 -12.20 1.61
C PRO A 94 -3.97 -13.32 1.93
N ALA A 95 -5.26 -12.98 2.08
CA ALA A 95 -6.31 -13.99 2.09
C ALA A 95 -6.41 -14.65 0.70
N CYS A 96 -6.30 -13.89 -0.39
CA CYS A 96 -6.17 -14.44 -1.74
C CYS A 96 -5.13 -13.66 -2.57
N SER A 97 -4.59 -14.30 -3.63
CA SER A 97 -3.71 -13.64 -4.61
C SER A 97 -4.32 -13.76 -6.01
N GLN A 98 -4.34 -12.64 -6.72
CA GLN A 98 -4.67 -12.52 -8.14
C GLN A 98 -3.46 -12.05 -8.96
N LEU A 99 -2.28 -12.09 -8.37
CA LEU A 99 -1.04 -11.78 -9.07
C LEU A 99 -0.69 -12.89 -10.06
N ASN A 100 -0.07 -12.50 -11.16
CA ASN A 100 0.56 -13.45 -12.05
C ASN A 100 1.95 -13.87 -11.50
N SER A 101 2.53 -14.93 -12.07
CA SER A 101 3.81 -15.48 -11.60
C SER A 101 4.97 -14.49 -11.61
N GLU A 102 4.98 -13.52 -12.54
CA GLU A 102 6.03 -12.49 -12.58
C GLU A 102 5.86 -11.46 -11.46
N GLN A 103 4.62 -11.12 -11.12
CA GLN A 103 4.31 -10.22 -10.03
C GLN A 103 4.59 -10.87 -8.67
N GLU A 104 4.30 -12.15 -8.51
CA GLU A 104 4.60 -12.89 -7.27
C GLU A 104 6.11 -12.97 -7.00
N LYS A 105 6.95 -13.07 -8.02
CA LYS A 105 8.43 -13.01 -7.89
C LYS A 105 8.96 -11.70 -7.32
N LEU A 106 8.14 -10.65 -7.23
CA LEU A 106 8.50 -9.42 -6.54
C LEU A 106 8.60 -9.61 -5.03
N PHE A 107 7.93 -10.61 -4.49
CA PHE A 107 8.02 -11.03 -3.09
C PHE A 107 9.00 -12.19 -2.94
N SER A 108 9.59 -12.33 -1.76
CA SER A 108 10.37 -13.51 -1.42
C SER A 108 9.47 -14.74 -1.32
N ALA A 109 8.24 -14.53 -0.84
CA ALA A 109 7.18 -15.54 -0.85
C ALA A 109 5.80 -14.87 -0.82
N VAL A 110 4.80 -15.55 -1.40
CA VAL A 110 3.38 -15.23 -1.26
C VAL A 110 2.70 -16.46 -0.64
N ILE A 111 2.16 -16.30 0.55
CA ILE A 111 1.51 -17.37 1.31
C ILE A 111 0.05 -16.98 1.51
N THR A 112 -0.84 -17.56 0.75
CA THR A 112 -2.28 -17.32 0.92
C THR A 112 -2.78 -17.94 2.22
N THR A 113 -3.59 -17.18 2.97
CA THR A 113 -4.08 -17.56 4.29
C THR A 113 -5.51 -18.07 4.28
N SER A 114 -6.19 -18.10 3.13
CA SER A 114 -7.51 -18.70 3.02
C SER A 114 -7.55 -19.80 1.98
N SER A 115 -8.33 -20.82 2.25
CA SER A 115 -8.59 -21.93 1.32
C SER A 115 -10.00 -21.87 0.72
N ILE A 116 -10.93 -21.13 1.34
CA ILE A 116 -12.34 -21.06 0.95
C ILE A 116 -12.83 -19.62 1.16
N ASP A 117 -13.60 -19.12 0.22
CA ASP A 117 -14.28 -17.80 0.26
C ASP A 117 -13.37 -16.57 0.46
N ASN A 118 -12.06 -16.70 0.24
CA ASN A 118 -11.08 -15.63 0.37
C ASN A 118 -11.10 -14.91 1.74
N ILE A 119 -11.48 -15.63 2.79
CA ILE A 119 -11.53 -15.14 4.17
C ILE A 119 -10.43 -15.82 4.98
N ALA A 120 -9.51 -15.03 5.54
CA ALA A 120 -8.50 -15.55 6.46
C ALA A 120 -9.14 -15.91 7.81
N THR A 121 -8.87 -17.10 8.32
CA THR A 121 -9.24 -17.53 9.66
C THR A 121 -8.00 -17.63 10.55
N LEU A 122 -8.18 -17.67 11.87
CA LEU A 122 -7.05 -17.84 12.81
C LEU A 122 -6.27 -19.13 12.51
N ASP A 123 -6.96 -20.21 12.14
CA ASP A 123 -6.32 -21.49 11.80
C ASP A 123 -5.51 -21.39 10.51
N SER A 124 -6.07 -20.75 9.47
CA SER A 124 -5.36 -20.57 8.20
C SER A 124 -4.13 -19.65 8.33
N VAL A 125 -4.21 -18.61 9.16
CA VAL A 125 -3.06 -17.74 9.48
C VAL A 125 -2.00 -18.53 10.27
N SER A 126 -2.41 -19.34 11.24
CA SER A 126 -1.51 -20.20 12.02
C SER A 126 -0.79 -21.21 11.15
N GLN A 127 -1.49 -21.85 10.21
CA GLN A 127 -0.89 -22.77 9.24
C GLN A 127 0.09 -22.05 8.30
N ALA A 128 -0.27 -20.86 7.83
CA ALA A 128 0.62 -20.05 7.02
C ALA A 128 1.91 -19.68 7.79
N ALA A 129 1.78 -19.32 9.07
CA ALA A 129 2.91 -18.99 9.92
C ALA A 129 3.91 -20.15 10.10
N GLN A 130 3.44 -21.40 10.08
CA GLN A 130 4.31 -22.60 10.19
C GLN A 130 5.23 -22.77 8.97
N ARG A 131 4.93 -22.13 7.85
CA ARG A 131 5.75 -22.18 6.63
C ARG A 131 6.89 -21.15 6.62
N PHE A 132 6.91 -20.21 7.56
CA PHE A 132 7.96 -19.18 7.60
C PHE A 132 9.39 -19.73 7.73
N PRO A 133 9.67 -20.78 8.51
CA PRO A 133 11.02 -21.33 8.60
C PRO A 133 11.58 -21.84 7.26
N GLU A 134 10.73 -22.12 6.27
CA GLU A 134 11.15 -22.57 4.94
C GLU A 134 11.86 -21.45 4.12
N PHE A 135 11.78 -20.20 4.58
CA PHE A 135 12.31 -19.02 3.88
C PHE A 135 13.55 -18.43 4.53
N PHE A 136 14.04 -19.02 5.59
CA PHE A 136 15.27 -18.68 6.30
C PHE A 136 16.22 -19.85 6.32
#